data_17a5c73f966e8da2ba80b131db11b636
#
_entry.id   17a5c73f966e8da2ba80b131db11b636
#
_cell.length_a   1.000
_cell.length_b   1.000
_cell.length_c   1.000
_cell.angle_alpha   90.00
_cell.angle_beta   90.00
_cell.angle_gamma   90.00
#
_symmetry.space_group_name_H-M   'P 1'
#
loop_
_entity.id
_entity.type
_entity.pdbx_description
1 polymer ?
#
loop_
_entity_poly.entity_id
_entity_poly.type
_entity_poly.pdbx_seq_one_letter_code
_entity_poly.pdbx_strand_id
1 'polypeptide(L)'
;MESFVGHALSVFMAFFAIMNPIANTPVFLGLTADDSPEIRRAVARKAMLLSFIIILVFCAAGKLIFDLFGITLPAFRITGGLLVFLVGYHMLQGEHSSVQHPTDDDKAQSKDAQLEVAISPLALPILAGPGTIATAMNFASAGGVSEFGVTIAAFFVLCLITYAFFVSGDRFVSFIGVNGIKVITRIMGLILAVIGTQMVIAGITGAIKLAQAG
;
A
#
# COMPACT_ATOMS: atom_id res chain seq x y z
N MET A 1 -6.28 -0.96 26.93
CA MET A 1 -6.94 -1.81 25.90
C MET A 1 -7.45 -0.91 24.80
N GLU A 2 -6.83 -0.91 23.65
CA GLU A 2 -7.43 -0.28 22.47
C GLU A 2 -8.77 -0.96 22.20
N SER A 3 -9.79 -0.18 21.91
CA SER A 3 -11.07 -0.76 21.48
C SER A 3 -10.84 -1.45 20.12
N PHE A 4 -11.55 -2.54 19.84
CA PHE A 4 -11.49 -3.21 18.53
C PHE A 4 -11.62 -2.23 17.36
N VAL A 5 -12.49 -1.23 17.51
CA VAL A 5 -12.69 -0.15 16.53
C VAL A 5 -11.43 0.71 16.36
N GLY A 6 -10.76 1.05 17.48
CA GLY A 6 -9.51 1.84 17.42
C GLY A 6 -8.41 1.11 16.67
N HIS A 7 -8.27 -0.22 16.92
CA HIS A 7 -7.31 -1.05 16.21
C HIS A 7 -7.64 -1.16 14.71
N ALA A 8 -8.88 -1.47 14.35
CA ALA A 8 -9.31 -1.56 12.94
C ALA A 8 -9.09 -0.23 12.20
N LEU A 9 -9.34 0.91 12.87
CA LEU A 9 -9.08 2.22 12.30
C LEU A 9 -7.57 2.46 12.10
N SER A 10 -6.72 2.05 13.05
CA SER A 10 -5.27 2.16 12.94
C SER A 10 -4.74 1.35 11.75
N VAL A 11 -5.20 0.11 11.56
CA VAL A 11 -4.87 -0.74 10.41
C VAL A 11 -5.31 -0.08 9.10
N PHE A 12 -6.55 0.42 9.06
CA PHE A 12 -7.08 1.10 7.88
C PHE A 12 -6.26 2.34 7.53
N MET A 13 -5.94 3.19 8.52
CA MET A 13 -5.16 4.41 8.31
C MET A 13 -3.72 4.13 7.84
N ALA A 14 -3.09 3.06 8.33
CA ALA A 14 -1.79 2.63 7.84
C ALA A 14 -1.85 2.25 6.35
N PHE A 15 -2.84 1.47 5.95
CA PHE A 15 -3.04 1.14 4.54
C PHE A 15 -3.40 2.37 3.70
N PHE A 16 -4.27 3.25 4.22
CA PHE A 16 -4.65 4.48 3.51
C PHE A 16 -3.44 5.37 3.25
N ALA A 17 -2.55 5.49 4.24
CA ALA A 17 -1.34 6.29 4.09
C ALA A 17 -0.38 5.71 3.05
N ILE A 18 -0.12 4.38 3.07
CA ILE A 18 0.84 3.76 2.16
C ILE A 18 0.31 3.60 0.74
N MET A 19 -0.96 3.21 0.57
CA MET A 19 -1.60 3.09 -0.75
C MET A 19 -1.91 4.47 -1.34
N ASN A 20 -2.13 5.46 -0.48
CA ASN A 20 -2.35 6.87 -0.79
C ASN A 20 -3.24 7.11 -2.04
N PRO A 21 -4.54 6.77 -1.98
CA PRO A 21 -5.43 6.89 -3.14
C PRO A 21 -5.50 8.31 -3.68
N ILE A 22 -5.29 9.32 -2.82
CA ILE A 22 -5.34 10.74 -3.18
C ILE A 22 -4.19 11.10 -4.14
N ALA A 23 -2.95 10.71 -3.80
CA ALA A 23 -1.78 10.97 -4.64
C ALA A 23 -1.75 10.07 -5.89
N ASN A 24 -2.28 8.85 -5.80
CA ASN A 24 -2.31 7.92 -6.92
C ASN A 24 -3.43 8.21 -7.94
N THR A 25 -4.44 9.01 -7.59
CA THR A 25 -5.50 9.39 -8.52
C THR A 25 -4.98 10.16 -9.75
N PRO A 26 -4.17 11.23 -9.64
CA PRO A 26 -3.58 11.87 -10.81
C PRO A 26 -2.71 10.95 -11.65
N VAL A 27 -1.97 10.02 -11.01
CA VAL A 27 -1.15 9.02 -11.72
C VAL A 27 -2.04 8.10 -12.54
N PHE A 28 -3.13 7.57 -11.95
CA PHE A 28 -4.11 6.76 -12.64
C PHE A 28 -4.75 7.48 -13.82
N LEU A 29 -5.15 8.76 -13.65
CA LEU A 29 -5.70 9.58 -14.72
C LEU A 29 -4.71 9.78 -15.86
N GLY A 30 -3.43 10.00 -15.55
CA GLY A 30 -2.37 10.11 -16.55
C GLY A 30 -2.15 8.82 -17.35
N LEU A 31 -2.19 7.65 -16.67
CA LEU A 31 -2.03 6.34 -17.31
C LEU A 31 -3.24 5.95 -18.19
N THR A 32 -4.41 6.52 -17.95
CA THR A 32 -5.66 6.22 -18.65
C THR A 32 -6.20 7.44 -19.40
N ALA A 33 -5.35 8.40 -19.75
CA ALA A 33 -5.77 9.67 -20.36
C ALA A 33 -6.46 9.49 -21.70
N ASP A 34 -5.99 8.53 -22.50
CA ASP A 34 -6.50 8.25 -23.84
C ASP A 34 -7.65 7.21 -23.83
N ASP A 35 -8.03 6.70 -22.66
CA ASP A 35 -9.05 5.64 -22.52
C ASP A 35 -10.46 6.20 -22.40
N SER A 36 -11.44 5.46 -22.96
CA SER A 36 -12.84 5.76 -22.73
C SER A 36 -13.23 5.58 -21.24
N PRO A 37 -14.32 6.24 -20.77
CA PRO A 37 -14.77 6.08 -19.38
C PRO A 37 -15.05 4.63 -19.00
N GLU A 38 -15.49 3.80 -19.94
CA GLU A 38 -15.77 2.37 -19.73
C GLU A 38 -14.48 1.59 -19.52
N ILE A 39 -13.46 1.83 -20.34
CA ILE A 39 -12.13 1.19 -20.23
C ILE A 39 -11.47 1.63 -18.94
N ARG A 40 -11.48 2.93 -18.63
CA ARG A 40 -10.95 3.48 -17.37
C ARG A 40 -11.54 2.80 -16.13
N ARG A 41 -12.87 2.58 -16.10
CA ARG A 41 -13.53 1.85 -15.01
C ARG A 41 -13.12 0.38 -14.97
N ALA A 42 -12.94 -0.27 -16.10
CA ALA A 42 -12.50 -1.66 -16.19
C ALA A 42 -11.07 -1.82 -15.67
N VAL A 43 -10.16 -0.91 -16.05
CA VAL A 43 -8.77 -0.85 -15.57
C VAL A 43 -8.74 -0.65 -14.06
N ALA A 44 -9.48 0.34 -13.53
CA ALA A 44 -9.55 0.59 -12.09
C ALA A 44 -10.04 -0.64 -11.32
N ARG A 45 -11.13 -1.27 -11.79
CA ARG A 45 -11.68 -2.48 -11.15
C ARG A 45 -10.68 -3.63 -11.16
N LYS A 46 -10.01 -3.88 -12.30
CA LYS A 46 -9.02 -4.95 -12.43
C LYS A 46 -7.81 -4.69 -11.54
N ALA A 47 -7.31 -3.46 -11.48
CA ALA A 47 -6.20 -3.08 -10.61
C ALA A 47 -6.53 -3.30 -9.13
N MET A 48 -7.73 -2.88 -8.68
CA MET A 48 -8.17 -3.11 -7.29
C MET A 48 -8.31 -4.59 -6.97
N LEU A 49 -8.90 -5.38 -7.88
CA LEU A 49 -9.06 -6.83 -7.69
C LEU A 49 -7.72 -7.53 -7.59
N LEU A 50 -6.78 -7.23 -8.49
CA LEU A 50 -5.43 -7.81 -8.48
C LEU A 50 -4.67 -7.42 -7.21
N SER A 51 -4.71 -6.15 -6.82
CA SER A 51 -4.06 -5.68 -5.58
C SER A 51 -4.64 -6.38 -4.36
N PHE A 52 -5.95 -6.55 -4.30
CA PHE A 52 -6.61 -7.29 -3.22
C PHE A 52 -6.18 -8.75 -3.18
N ILE A 53 -6.15 -9.44 -4.33
CA ILE A 53 -5.71 -10.84 -4.42
C ILE A 53 -4.25 -10.96 -3.99
N ILE A 54 -3.36 -10.07 -4.43
CA ILE A 54 -1.96 -10.09 -4.04
C ILE A 54 -1.83 -9.98 -2.52
N ILE A 55 -2.47 -8.99 -1.90
CA ILE A 55 -2.39 -8.80 -0.45
C ILE A 55 -3.00 -10.00 0.29
N LEU A 56 -4.13 -10.53 -0.16
CA LEU A 56 -4.76 -11.72 0.42
C LEU A 56 -3.82 -12.92 0.38
N VAL A 57 -3.16 -13.17 -0.76
CA VAL A 57 -2.21 -14.28 -0.94
C VAL A 57 -1.01 -14.12 -0.01
N PHE A 58 -0.40 -12.92 0.04
CA PHE A 58 0.74 -12.69 0.93
C PHE A 58 0.36 -12.78 2.41
N CYS A 59 -0.81 -12.29 2.82
CA CYS A 59 -1.28 -12.45 4.19
C CYS A 59 -1.56 -13.92 4.54
N ALA A 60 -2.18 -14.68 3.64
CA ALA A 60 -2.49 -16.10 3.85
C ALA A 60 -1.24 -16.98 3.84
N ALA A 61 -0.30 -16.70 2.92
CA ALA A 61 0.95 -17.43 2.78
C ALA A 61 2.06 -16.94 3.73
N GLY A 62 1.85 -15.87 4.48
CA GLY A 62 2.89 -15.21 5.27
C GLY A 62 3.64 -16.15 6.21
N LYS A 63 2.90 -17.00 6.95
CA LYS A 63 3.51 -18.01 7.82
C LYS A 63 4.35 -19.02 7.03
N LEU A 64 3.82 -19.54 5.93
CA LEU A 64 4.55 -20.48 5.07
C LEU A 64 5.83 -19.85 4.50
N ILE A 65 5.76 -18.59 4.05
CA ILE A 65 6.93 -17.85 3.56
C ILE A 65 7.97 -17.73 4.67
N PHE A 66 7.56 -17.36 5.88
CA PHE A 66 8.49 -17.21 7.01
C PHE A 66 9.16 -18.53 7.36
N ASP A 67 8.40 -19.62 7.43
CA ASP A 67 8.92 -20.95 7.76
C ASP A 67 9.87 -21.48 6.67
N LEU A 68 9.53 -21.31 5.38
CA LEU A 68 10.35 -21.78 4.25
C LEU A 68 11.70 -21.06 4.15
N PHE A 69 11.72 -19.76 4.42
CA PHE A 69 12.93 -18.95 4.31
C PHE A 69 13.66 -18.74 5.64
N GLY A 70 13.15 -19.31 6.74
CA GLY A 70 13.70 -19.07 8.08
C GLY A 70 13.61 -17.62 8.53
N ILE A 71 12.63 -16.87 8.01
CA ILE A 71 12.43 -15.45 8.34
C ILE A 71 11.68 -15.33 9.66
N THR A 72 12.22 -14.56 10.59
CA THR A 72 11.50 -14.24 11.83
C THR A 72 10.62 -13.01 11.66
N LEU A 73 9.48 -12.96 12.34
CA LEU A 73 8.59 -11.79 12.32
C LEU A 73 9.31 -10.50 12.77
N PRO A 74 10.20 -10.51 13.79
CA PRO A 74 11.02 -9.35 14.12
C PRO A 74 11.90 -8.85 12.98
N ALA A 75 12.62 -9.74 12.30
CA ALA A 75 13.45 -9.37 11.15
C ALA A 75 12.62 -8.78 10.00
N PHE A 76 11.47 -9.40 9.71
CA PHE A 76 10.52 -8.90 8.71
C PHE A 76 9.98 -7.51 9.07
N ARG A 77 9.66 -7.25 10.36
CA ARG A 77 9.22 -5.94 10.84
C ARG A 77 10.28 -4.86 10.66
N ILE A 78 11.55 -5.18 10.92
CA ILE A 78 12.67 -4.24 10.72
C ILE A 78 12.77 -3.87 9.24
N THR A 79 12.87 -4.86 8.37
CA THR A 79 13.02 -4.63 6.91
C THR A 79 11.79 -3.94 6.30
N GLY A 80 10.60 -4.42 6.63
CA GLY A 80 9.34 -3.82 6.17
C GLY A 80 9.17 -2.39 6.69
N GLY A 81 9.53 -2.13 7.96
CA GLY A 81 9.49 -0.81 8.55
C GLY A 81 10.45 0.17 7.90
N LEU A 82 11.66 -0.26 7.53
CA LEU A 82 12.60 0.55 6.77
C LEU A 82 12.05 0.90 5.37
N LEU A 83 11.44 -0.05 4.68
CA LEU A 83 10.81 0.20 3.39
C LEU A 83 9.67 1.22 3.50
N VAL A 84 8.78 1.05 4.48
CA VAL A 84 7.66 1.98 4.73
C VAL A 84 8.17 3.37 5.11
N PHE A 85 9.23 3.44 5.93
CA PHE A 85 9.90 4.70 6.30
C PHE A 85 10.46 5.41 5.05
N LEU A 86 11.17 4.69 4.18
CA LEU A 86 11.75 5.27 2.96
C LEU A 86 10.67 5.80 2.01
N VAL A 87 9.57 5.07 1.84
CA VAL A 87 8.42 5.55 1.08
C VAL A 87 7.88 6.85 1.67
N GLY A 88 7.65 6.89 2.98
CA GLY A 88 7.19 8.08 3.69
C GLY A 88 8.16 9.26 3.54
N TYR A 89 9.45 9.01 3.61
CA TYR A 89 10.50 10.01 3.46
C TYR A 89 10.50 10.65 2.06
N HIS A 90 10.44 9.85 0.98
CA HIS A 90 10.33 10.37 -0.39
C HIS A 90 9.06 11.19 -0.59
N MET A 91 7.93 10.74 -0.05
CA MET A 91 6.67 11.49 -0.11
C MET A 91 6.75 12.85 0.61
N LEU A 92 7.48 12.93 1.74
CA LEU A 92 7.74 14.20 2.45
C LEU A 92 8.54 15.19 1.60
N GLN A 93 9.52 14.70 0.85
CA GLN A 93 10.31 15.54 -0.06
C GLN A 93 9.53 15.98 -1.30
N GLY A 94 8.38 15.39 -1.55
CA GLY A 94 7.58 15.61 -2.75
C GLY A 94 8.13 14.85 -3.96
N GLU A 95 9.02 13.89 -3.72
CA GLU A 95 9.55 12.96 -4.70
C GLU A 95 8.63 11.74 -4.80
N HIS A 96 8.47 11.21 -6.01
CA HIS A 96 7.81 9.95 -6.21
C HIS A 96 8.82 8.84 -5.87
N SER A 97 8.48 7.99 -4.91
CA SER A 97 9.33 6.86 -4.57
C SER A 97 9.49 5.93 -5.77
N SER A 98 10.71 5.70 -6.23
CA SER A 98 11.01 4.71 -7.28
C SER A 98 10.55 3.29 -6.93
N VAL A 99 10.28 3.02 -5.66
CA VAL A 99 9.74 1.74 -5.16
C VAL A 99 8.23 1.59 -5.44
N GLN A 100 7.51 2.71 -5.65
CA GLN A 100 6.06 2.72 -5.87
C GLN A 100 5.64 3.23 -7.25
N HIS A 101 6.52 3.91 -7.99
CA HIS A 101 6.18 4.48 -9.29
C HIS A 101 7.03 3.86 -10.40
N PRO A 102 6.40 3.51 -11.54
CA PRO A 102 7.11 2.98 -12.68
C PRO A 102 8.04 4.02 -13.29
N THR A 103 9.12 3.57 -13.86
CA THR A 103 10.02 4.38 -14.69
C THR A 103 9.33 4.79 -16.00
N ASP A 104 9.88 5.79 -16.68
CA ASP A 104 9.34 6.24 -17.98
C ASP A 104 9.40 5.13 -19.05
N ASP A 105 10.30 4.17 -18.90
CA ASP A 105 10.40 2.99 -19.77
C ASP A 105 9.18 2.05 -19.59
N ASP A 106 8.67 1.90 -18.37
CA ASP A 106 7.46 1.10 -18.09
C ASP A 106 6.21 1.73 -18.72
N LYS A 107 6.16 3.07 -18.82
CA LYS A 107 5.05 3.79 -19.48
C LYS A 107 5.06 3.61 -21.00
N ALA A 108 6.23 3.42 -21.60
CA ALA A 108 6.37 3.25 -23.04
C ALA A 108 5.93 1.85 -23.52
N GLN A 109 6.08 0.82 -22.69
CA GLN A 109 5.67 -0.56 -23.00
C GLN A 109 4.17 -0.81 -22.85
N SER A 110 3.45 0.03 -22.09
CA SER A 110 2.02 -0.15 -21.81
C SER A 110 1.07 0.32 -22.93
N LYS A 111 1.59 0.83 -24.05
CA LYS A 111 0.75 1.33 -25.16
C LYS A 111 0.05 0.24 -25.98
N ASP A 112 0.50 -1.02 -25.89
CA ASP A 112 -0.03 -2.08 -26.75
C ASP A 112 -1.11 -2.97 -26.13
N ALA A 113 -1.41 -2.83 -24.82
CA ALA A 113 -2.48 -3.60 -24.19
C ALA A 113 -3.17 -2.84 -23.05
N GLN A 114 -4.32 -2.24 -23.35
CA GLN A 114 -5.14 -1.44 -22.42
C GLN A 114 -5.49 -2.15 -21.09
N LEU A 115 -5.40 -3.48 -21.03
CA LEU A 115 -5.61 -4.27 -19.83
C LEU A 115 -4.30 -4.61 -19.08
N GLU A 116 -3.14 -4.46 -19.69
CA GLU A 116 -1.84 -4.65 -19.03
C GLU A 116 -1.52 -3.51 -18.06
N VAL A 117 -2.03 -2.30 -18.31
CA VAL A 117 -1.93 -1.16 -17.38
C VAL A 117 -2.53 -1.48 -16.01
N ALA A 118 -3.55 -2.35 -15.94
CA ALA A 118 -4.14 -2.77 -14.66
C ALA A 118 -3.22 -3.70 -13.86
N ILE A 119 -2.28 -4.38 -14.51
CA ILE A 119 -1.34 -5.32 -13.89
C ILE A 119 -0.04 -4.60 -13.55
N SER A 120 0.52 -3.91 -14.52
CA SER A 120 1.74 -3.12 -14.41
C SER A 120 1.53 -1.79 -15.14
N PRO A 121 1.73 -0.64 -14.49
CA PRO A 121 2.29 -0.46 -13.16
C PRO A 121 1.26 -0.34 -12.01
N LEU A 122 -0.07 -0.39 -12.27
CA LEU A 122 -1.06 -0.05 -11.24
C LEU A 122 -1.13 -1.04 -10.09
N ALA A 123 -1.42 -2.33 -10.34
CA ALA A 123 -1.53 -3.31 -9.25
C ALA A 123 -0.17 -3.58 -8.60
N LEU A 124 0.88 -3.69 -9.41
CA LEU A 124 2.27 -3.82 -9.01
C LEU A 124 3.10 -2.78 -9.81
N PRO A 125 3.91 -1.92 -9.22
CA PRO A 125 4.26 -1.77 -7.79
C PRO A 125 3.42 -0.74 -7.01
N ILE A 126 2.47 -0.01 -7.64
CA ILE A 126 1.85 1.19 -7.03
C ILE A 126 0.93 0.81 -5.86
N LEU A 127 -0.05 -0.06 -6.07
CA LEU A 127 -1.10 -0.33 -5.08
C LEU A 127 -0.72 -1.45 -4.10
N ALA A 128 -0.20 -2.58 -4.60
CA ALA A 128 0.28 -3.70 -3.81
C ALA A 128 1.81 -3.79 -3.83
N GLY A 129 2.49 -2.66 -3.62
CA GLY A 129 3.94 -2.59 -3.58
C GLY A 129 4.56 -3.24 -2.34
N PRO A 130 5.90 -3.36 -2.30
CA PRO A 130 6.61 -4.01 -1.19
C PRO A 130 6.25 -3.45 0.18
N GLY A 131 6.07 -2.13 0.29
CA GLY A 131 5.63 -1.48 1.53
C GLY A 131 4.21 -1.88 1.94
N THR A 132 3.26 -1.96 0.99
CA THR A 132 1.88 -2.39 1.26
C THR A 132 1.84 -3.85 1.70
N ILE A 133 2.61 -4.73 1.03
CA ILE A 133 2.76 -6.14 1.40
C ILE A 133 3.36 -6.26 2.80
N ALA A 134 4.45 -5.54 3.09
CA ALA A 134 5.09 -5.55 4.39
C ALA A 134 4.14 -5.10 5.52
N THR A 135 3.37 -4.03 5.27
CA THR A 135 2.36 -3.54 6.21
C THR A 135 1.25 -4.58 6.44
N ALA A 136 0.74 -5.18 5.37
CA ALA A 136 -0.31 -6.20 5.43
C ALA A 136 0.15 -7.45 6.22
N MET A 137 1.32 -7.99 5.88
CA MET A 137 1.88 -9.15 6.57
C MET A 137 2.19 -8.85 8.04
N ASN A 138 2.66 -7.63 8.36
CA ASN A 138 2.91 -7.24 9.75
C ASN A 138 1.63 -7.27 10.59
N PHE A 139 0.52 -6.70 10.10
CA PHE A 139 -0.75 -6.73 10.81
C PHE A 139 -1.37 -8.14 10.85
N ALA A 140 -1.44 -8.82 9.71
CA ALA A 140 -2.01 -10.16 9.62
C ALA A 140 -1.27 -11.20 10.51
N SER A 141 0.05 -11.01 10.73
CA SER A 141 0.86 -11.91 11.56
C SER A 141 0.90 -11.51 13.04
N ALA A 142 0.28 -10.40 13.44
CA ALA A 142 0.36 -9.89 14.81
C ALA A 142 -0.47 -10.71 15.82
N GLY A 143 -1.52 -11.44 15.38
CA GLY A 143 -2.37 -12.16 16.32
C GLY A 143 -3.53 -12.96 15.72
N GLY A 144 -3.30 -14.14 15.20
CA GLY A 144 -4.33 -15.11 14.87
C GLY A 144 -5.36 -14.69 13.80
N VAL A 145 -6.49 -15.41 13.76
CA VAL A 145 -7.51 -15.25 12.70
C VAL A 145 -8.22 -13.89 12.75
N SER A 146 -8.36 -13.30 13.93
CA SER A 146 -9.00 -12.00 14.11
C SER A 146 -8.20 -10.88 13.44
N GLU A 147 -6.89 -10.85 13.65
CA GLU A 147 -6.00 -9.84 13.04
C GLU A 147 -5.94 -9.99 11.52
N PHE A 148 -5.88 -11.22 11.03
CA PHE A 148 -6.00 -11.52 9.61
C PHE A 148 -7.32 -10.97 9.04
N GLY A 149 -8.45 -11.24 9.71
CA GLY A 149 -9.77 -10.76 9.29
C GLY A 149 -9.86 -9.24 9.25
N VAL A 150 -9.40 -8.55 10.29
CA VAL A 150 -9.37 -7.07 10.34
C VAL A 150 -8.50 -6.50 9.23
N THR A 151 -7.30 -7.08 9.02
CA THR A 151 -6.37 -6.64 7.98
C THR A 151 -6.98 -6.74 6.59
N ILE A 152 -7.58 -7.89 6.25
CA ILE A 152 -8.19 -8.10 4.94
C ILE A 152 -9.43 -7.22 4.75
N ALA A 153 -10.28 -7.08 5.78
CA ALA A 153 -11.46 -6.23 5.71
C ALA A 153 -11.09 -4.74 5.53
N ALA A 154 -10.09 -4.25 6.28
CA ALA A 154 -9.61 -2.89 6.15
C ALA A 154 -9.04 -2.62 4.74
N PHE A 155 -8.24 -3.54 4.20
CA PHE A 155 -7.69 -3.42 2.86
C PHE A 155 -8.78 -3.50 1.77
N PHE A 156 -9.78 -4.37 1.94
CA PHE A 156 -10.93 -4.44 1.03
C PHE A 156 -11.70 -3.11 0.97
N VAL A 157 -12.02 -2.53 2.13
CA VAL A 157 -12.68 -1.22 2.21
C VAL A 157 -11.84 -0.15 1.53
N LEU A 158 -10.52 -0.17 1.74
CA LEU A 158 -9.63 0.77 1.07
C LEU A 158 -9.63 0.58 -0.46
N CYS A 159 -9.65 -0.64 -0.97
CA CYS A 159 -9.78 -0.90 -2.40
C CYS A 159 -11.06 -0.29 -2.99
N LEU A 160 -12.20 -0.39 -2.27
CA LEU A 160 -13.45 0.24 -2.70
C LEU A 160 -13.35 1.77 -2.71
N ILE A 161 -12.74 2.36 -1.70
CA ILE A 161 -12.50 3.80 -1.62
C ILE A 161 -11.58 4.25 -2.75
N THR A 162 -10.47 3.54 -2.98
CA THR A 162 -9.53 3.84 -4.06
C THR A 162 -10.18 3.73 -5.43
N TYR A 163 -11.01 2.71 -5.65
CA TYR A 163 -11.82 2.60 -6.86
C TYR A 163 -12.71 3.83 -7.08
N ALA A 164 -13.40 4.29 -6.02
CA ALA A 164 -14.23 5.49 -6.10
C ALA A 164 -13.41 6.74 -6.44
N PHE A 165 -12.23 6.91 -5.85
CA PHE A 165 -11.29 7.99 -6.19
C PHE A 165 -10.86 7.94 -7.67
N PHE A 166 -10.51 6.76 -8.18
CA PHE A 166 -10.07 6.60 -9.58
C PHE A 166 -11.20 6.89 -10.57
N VAL A 167 -12.41 6.40 -10.31
CA VAL A 167 -13.57 6.62 -11.19
C VAL A 167 -14.06 8.08 -11.15
N SER A 168 -13.97 8.75 -10.02
CA SER A 168 -14.34 10.17 -9.85
C SER A 168 -13.14 11.13 -9.93
N GLY A 169 -11.99 10.63 -10.39
CA GLY A 169 -10.71 11.32 -10.31
C GLY A 169 -10.68 12.73 -10.89
N ASP A 170 -11.28 12.92 -12.08
CA ASP A 170 -11.32 14.23 -12.72
C ASP A 170 -11.98 15.31 -11.83
N ARG A 171 -13.11 14.96 -11.20
CA ARG A 171 -13.80 15.86 -10.26
C ARG A 171 -12.99 16.09 -8.99
N PHE A 172 -12.37 15.04 -8.48
CA PHE A 172 -11.59 15.07 -7.26
C PHE A 172 -10.33 15.96 -7.43
N VAL A 173 -9.58 15.77 -8.52
CA VAL A 173 -8.38 16.54 -8.81
C VAL A 173 -8.74 18.02 -9.08
N SER A 174 -9.83 18.29 -9.78
CA SER A 174 -10.29 19.67 -10.03
C SER A 174 -10.74 20.38 -8.75
N PHE A 175 -11.31 19.65 -7.78
CA PHE A 175 -11.76 20.22 -6.51
C PHE A 175 -10.61 20.53 -5.54
N ILE A 176 -9.68 19.60 -5.36
CA ILE A 176 -8.56 19.76 -4.42
C ILE A 176 -7.43 20.60 -5.01
N GLY A 177 -7.23 20.49 -6.32
CA GLY A 177 -6.12 21.10 -7.04
C GLY A 177 -4.78 20.42 -6.75
N VAL A 178 -3.81 20.65 -7.64
CA VAL A 178 -2.47 20.03 -7.58
C VAL A 178 -1.73 20.37 -6.28
N ASN A 179 -1.86 21.61 -5.80
CA ASN A 179 -1.20 22.03 -4.56
C ASN A 179 -1.80 21.35 -3.31
N GLY A 180 -3.12 21.17 -3.27
CA GLY A 180 -3.79 20.44 -2.18
C GLY A 180 -3.35 18.97 -2.14
N ILE A 181 -3.26 18.32 -3.30
CA ILE A 181 -2.76 16.94 -3.41
C ILE A 181 -1.33 16.84 -2.89
N LYS A 182 -0.43 17.77 -3.26
CA LYS A 182 0.96 17.81 -2.75
C LYS A 182 1.03 17.93 -1.22
N VAL A 183 0.19 18.79 -0.62
CA VAL A 183 0.15 18.95 0.86
C VAL A 183 -0.31 17.66 1.53
N ILE A 184 -1.41 17.07 1.04
CA ILE A 184 -1.93 15.80 1.58
C ILE A 184 -0.88 14.69 1.45
N THR A 185 -0.22 14.58 0.30
CA THR A 185 0.84 13.59 0.07
C THR A 185 1.97 13.72 1.08
N ARG A 186 2.42 14.94 1.40
CA ARG A 186 3.45 15.18 2.42
C ARG A 186 2.99 14.79 3.82
N ILE A 187 1.74 15.09 4.18
CA ILE A 187 1.17 14.68 5.48
C ILE A 187 1.11 13.16 5.58
N MET A 188 0.65 12.47 4.52
CA MET A 188 0.66 11.00 4.47
C MET A 188 2.08 10.44 4.55
N GLY A 189 3.05 11.08 3.90
CA GLY A 189 4.46 10.73 4.00
C GLY A 189 4.99 10.79 5.44
N LEU A 190 4.63 11.83 6.19
CA LEU A 190 4.99 11.93 7.62
C LEU A 190 4.40 10.78 8.44
N ILE A 191 3.12 10.48 8.24
CA ILE A 191 2.45 9.37 8.91
C ILE A 191 3.13 8.04 8.59
N LEU A 192 3.48 7.80 7.33
CA LEU A 192 4.20 6.60 6.91
C LEU A 192 5.58 6.49 7.54
N ALA A 193 6.34 7.59 7.59
CA ALA A 193 7.65 7.59 8.22
C ALA A 193 7.56 7.20 9.71
N VAL A 194 6.53 7.69 10.42
CA VAL A 194 6.27 7.32 11.82
C VAL A 194 5.88 5.85 11.94
N ILE A 195 4.97 5.35 11.09
CA ILE A 195 4.55 3.94 11.07
C ILE A 195 5.77 3.04 10.81
N GLY A 196 6.58 3.35 9.79
CA GLY A 196 7.80 2.61 9.49
C GLY A 196 8.77 2.56 10.67
N THR A 197 8.97 3.69 11.34
CA THR A 197 9.81 3.78 12.56
C THR A 197 9.23 2.89 13.68
N GLN A 198 7.93 2.91 13.91
CA GLN A 198 7.28 2.05 14.92
C GLN A 198 7.46 0.57 14.61
N MET A 199 7.37 0.17 13.33
CA MET A 199 7.62 -1.21 12.90
C MET A 199 9.06 -1.63 13.19
N VAL A 200 10.05 -0.76 12.94
CA VAL A 200 11.47 -1.01 13.25
C VAL A 200 11.66 -1.19 14.75
N ILE A 201 11.12 -0.30 15.58
CA ILE A 201 11.19 -0.39 17.04
C ILE A 201 10.56 -1.70 17.54
N ALA A 202 9.40 -2.06 17.05
CA ALA A 202 8.72 -3.31 17.41
C ALA A 202 9.54 -4.54 16.97
N GLY A 203 10.17 -4.47 15.80
CA GLY A 203 11.07 -5.51 15.30
C GLY A 203 12.30 -5.69 16.19
N ILE A 204 13.00 -4.60 16.53
CA ILE A 204 14.17 -4.64 17.41
C ILE A 204 13.79 -5.21 18.79
N THR A 205 12.72 -4.72 19.40
CA THR A 205 12.24 -5.20 20.69
C THR A 205 11.89 -6.69 20.64
N GLY A 206 11.25 -7.14 19.54
CA GLY A 206 10.93 -8.56 19.34
C GLY A 206 12.19 -9.43 19.17
N ALA A 207 13.19 -8.94 18.43
CA ALA A 207 14.46 -9.66 18.24
C ALA A 207 15.23 -9.83 19.58
N ILE A 208 15.27 -8.78 20.40
CA ILE A 208 15.89 -8.84 21.73
C ILE A 208 15.20 -9.87 22.63
N LYS A 209 13.87 -9.89 22.65
CA LYS A 209 13.08 -10.89 23.42
C LYS A 209 13.37 -12.31 22.97
N LEU A 210 13.47 -12.57 21.67
CA LEU A 210 13.82 -13.89 21.13
C LEU A 210 15.22 -14.32 21.56
N ALA A 211 16.21 -13.41 21.50
CA ALA A 211 17.58 -13.69 21.90
C ALA A 211 17.73 -13.97 23.40
N GLN A 212 16.83 -13.45 24.24
CA GLN A 212 16.84 -13.69 25.69
C GLN A 212 16.09 -14.97 26.09
N ALA A 213 15.27 -15.53 25.21
CA ALA A 213 14.47 -16.73 25.46
C ALA A 213 15.12 -18.03 24.96
N GLY A 214 16.19 -17.96 24.16
CA GLY A 214 16.98 -19.10 23.66
C GLY A 214 18.32 -19.19 24.35
#